data_2baf5bc2689123e8513b657f253ba94e
#
_entry.id   2baf5bc2689123e8513b657f253ba94e
#
_cell.length_a   1.000
_cell.length_b   1.000
_cell.length_c   1.000
_cell.angle_alpha   90.00
_cell.angle_beta   90.00
_cell.angle_gamma   90.00
#
_symmetry.space_group_name_H-M   'P 1'
#
loop_
_entity.id
_entity.type
_entity.pdbx_description
1 polymer ?
#
loop_
_entity_poly.entity_id
_entity_poly.type
_entity_poly.pdbx_seq_one_letter_code
_entity_poly.pdbx_strand_id
1 'polypeptide(L)'
;KVAYIQDLLRPVEAHAAGLPWASEKPWRVSTHVRTERGTLSIDLHDMDLPGTRRILDLLIVNRPEVGRIRLITGRGTPSMGEPKIRPMVHERLNLVATALDWQMLVKPGSVTLRPMGKRPTLKKWLLRFIVFVGPITVSMALSFQDLAGSGAREQGFYFGVIAGIILTGLLASYRQRSA
;
A
#
# COMPACT_ATOMS: atom_id res chain seq x y z
N LYS A 1 -3.04 12.13 -15.17
CA LYS A 1 -2.97 10.81 -14.50
C LYS A 1 -4.29 10.05 -14.61
N VAL A 2 -5.43 10.68 -14.27
CA VAL A 2 -6.77 10.05 -14.40
C VAL A 2 -7.06 9.71 -15.85
N ALA A 3 -6.87 10.65 -16.77
CA ALA A 3 -7.09 10.43 -18.19
C ALA A 3 -6.29 9.24 -18.73
N TYR A 4 -5.01 9.11 -18.34
CA TYR A 4 -4.20 7.97 -18.72
C TYR A 4 -4.80 6.63 -18.25
N ILE A 5 -5.25 6.56 -17.01
CA ILE A 5 -5.87 5.34 -16.47
C ILE A 5 -7.23 5.08 -17.13
N GLN A 6 -7.98 6.13 -17.42
CA GLN A 6 -9.24 6.00 -18.15
C GLN A 6 -9.02 5.44 -19.55
N ASP A 7 -8.01 5.92 -20.27
CA ASP A 7 -7.64 5.39 -21.59
C ASP A 7 -7.15 3.94 -21.49
N LEU A 8 -6.34 3.61 -20.47
CA LEU A 8 -5.86 2.26 -20.21
C LEU A 8 -7.02 1.26 -19.98
N LEU A 9 -8.10 1.70 -19.34
CA LEU A 9 -9.25 0.85 -19.00
C LEU A 9 -10.37 0.85 -20.05
N ARG A 10 -10.28 1.63 -21.13
CA ARG A 10 -11.27 1.59 -22.23
C ARG A 10 -11.55 0.20 -22.81
N PRO A 11 -10.54 -0.67 -23.03
CA PRO A 11 -10.79 -2.02 -23.50
C PRO A 11 -11.63 -2.87 -22.55
N VAL A 12 -11.60 -2.54 -21.25
CA VAL A 12 -12.41 -3.22 -20.23
C VAL A 12 -13.85 -2.71 -20.27
N GLU A 13 -14.06 -1.43 -20.56
CA GLU A 13 -15.40 -0.86 -20.77
C GLU A 13 -16.11 -1.53 -21.94
N ALA A 14 -15.41 -1.79 -23.04
CA ALA A 14 -15.94 -2.54 -24.18
C ALA A 14 -16.34 -3.98 -23.78
N HIS A 15 -15.57 -4.66 -22.95
CA HIS A 15 -15.92 -5.96 -22.39
C HIS A 15 -17.18 -5.87 -21.50
N ALA A 16 -17.22 -4.88 -20.62
CA ALA A 16 -18.34 -4.68 -19.69
C ALA A 16 -19.67 -4.38 -20.41
N ALA A 17 -19.62 -3.70 -21.55
CA ALA A 17 -20.79 -3.42 -22.37
C ALA A 17 -21.45 -4.70 -22.95
N GLY A 18 -20.72 -5.79 -23.05
CA GLY A 18 -21.24 -7.09 -23.47
C GLY A 18 -21.83 -7.96 -22.35
N LEU A 19 -21.83 -7.49 -21.09
CA LEU A 19 -22.37 -8.25 -19.98
C LEU A 19 -23.91 -8.28 -19.98
N PRO A 20 -24.54 -9.36 -19.52
CA PRO A 20 -26.01 -9.51 -19.54
C PRO A 20 -26.78 -8.39 -18.80
N TRP A 21 -26.14 -7.80 -17.79
CA TRP A 21 -26.72 -6.72 -16.97
C TRP A 21 -26.28 -5.32 -17.38
N ALA A 22 -25.49 -5.20 -18.44
CA ALA A 22 -24.92 -3.91 -18.88
C ALA A 22 -25.98 -2.87 -19.27
N SER A 23 -27.18 -3.31 -19.70
CA SER A 23 -28.29 -2.41 -20.02
C SER A 23 -28.84 -1.69 -18.78
N GLU A 24 -28.87 -2.36 -17.63
CA GLU A 24 -29.39 -1.80 -16.38
C GLU A 24 -28.30 -1.11 -15.57
N LYS A 25 -27.13 -1.71 -15.53
CA LYS A 25 -25.97 -1.28 -14.71
C LYS A 25 -24.69 -1.27 -15.52
N PRO A 26 -24.52 -0.31 -16.44
CA PRO A 26 -23.33 -0.23 -17.28
C PRO A 26 -22.11 0.16 -16.46
N TRP A 27 -21.07 -0.68 -16.49
CA TRP A 27 -19.78 -0.27 -15.96
C TRP A 27 -19.09 0.66 -16.98
N ARG A 28 -18.84 1.91 -16.57
CA ARG A 28 -18.19 2.93 -17.39
C ARG A 28 -16.98 3.50 -16.71
N VAL A 29 -15.91 3.69 -17.43
CA VAL A 29 -14.67 4.27 -16.93
C VAL A 29 -14.93 5.65 -16.32
N SER A 30 -15.76 6.48 -16.95
CA SER A 30 -16.09 7.84 -16.48
C SER A 30 -16.78 7.89 -15.10
N THR A 31 -17.55 6.87 -14.76
CA THR A 31 -18.30 6.80 -13.50
C THR A 31 -17.62 5.98 -12.43
N HIS A 32 -16.90 4.90 -12.83
CA HIS A 32 -16.30 3.94 -11.89
C HIS A 32 -14.82 4.21 -11.60
N VAL A 33 -14.15 5.07 -12.39
CA VAL A 33 -12.75 5.45 -12.18
C VAL A 33 -12.67 6.92 -11.80
N ARG A 34 -12.40 7.18 -10.52
CA ARG A 34 -12.39 8.54 -9.94
C ARG A 34 -11.09 8.80 -9.19
N THR A 35 -10.77 10.06 -9.02
CA THR A 35 -9.69 10.47 -8.11
C THR A 35 -10.28 11.16 -6.89
N GLU A 36 -10.00 10.61 -5.72
CA GLU A 36 -10.42 11.16 -4.44
C GLU A 36 -9.17 11.44 -3.60
N ARG A 37 -8.92 12.70 -3.27
CA ARG A 37 -7.79 13.12 -2.42
C ARG A 37 -6.44 12.51 -2.84
N GLY A 38 -6.13 12.55 -4.13
CA GLY A 38 -4.88 12.01 -4.68
C GLY A 38 -4.79 10.48 -4.74
N THR A 39 -5.88 9.77 -4.44
CA THR A 39 -5.99 8.32 -4.57
C THR A 39 -6.88 7.98 -5.75
N LEU A 40 -6.38 7.17 -6.67
CA LEU A 40 -7.20 6.61 -7.75
C LEU A 40 -8.15 5.58 -7.14
N SER A 41 -9.45 5.79 -7.31
CA SER A 41 -10.50 4.87 -6.85
C SER A 41 -11.13 4.21 -8.06
N ILE A 42 -11.13 2.88 -8.09
CA ILE A 42 -11.75 2.07 -9.15
C ILE A 42 -12.83 1.23 -8.50
N ASP A 43 -14.05 1.43 -8.93
CA ASP A 43 -15.20 0.67 -8.47
C ASP A 43 -15.38 -0.57 -9.35
N LEU A 44 -15.36 -1.75 -8.73
CA LEU A 44 -15.51 -3.05 -9.39
C LEU A 44 -16.94 -3.62 -9.25
N HIS A 45 -17.88 -2.83 -8.71
CA HIS A 45 -19.28 -3.22 -8.73
C HIS A 45 -19.74 -3.36 -10.19
N ASP A 46 -20.65 -4.25 -10.41
CA ASP A 46 -21.24 -4.50 -11.72
C ASP A 46 -20.26 -5.04 -12.79
N MET A 47 -19.02 -5.40 -12.37
CA MET A 47 -18.03 -6.08 -13.19
C MET A 47 -18.06 -7.60 -12.94
N ASP A 48 -17.75 -8.38 -13.96
CA ASP A 48 -17.55 -9.83 -13.86
C ASP A 48 -16.12 -10.19 -13.41
N LEU A 49 -15.87 -11.48 -13.17
CA LEU A 49 -14.54 -11.97 -12.78
C LEU A 49 -13.49 -11.79 -13.89
N PRO A 50 -13.77 -12.11 -15.17
CA PRO A 50 -12.83 -11.87 -16.27
C PRO A 50 -12.45 -10.40 -16.42
N GLY A 51 -13.44 -9.49 -16.42
CA GLY A 51 -13.22 -8.05 -16.50
C GLY A 51 -12.40 -7.52 -15.33
N THR A 52 -12.72 -7.98 -14.10
CA THR A 52 -11.93 -7.63 -12.91
C THR A 52 -10.49 -8.10 -13.01
N ARG A 53 -10.22 -9.33 -13.48
CA ARG A 53 -8.85 -9.83 -13.72
C ARG A 53 -8.12 -8.95 -14.70
N ARG A 54 -8.75 -8.57 -15.81
CA ARG A 54 -8.17 -7.71 -16.82
C ARG A 54 -7.81 -6.32 -16.27
N ILE A 55 -8.66 -5.73 -15.42
CA ILE A 55 -8.34 -4.49 -14.70
C ILE A 55 -7.07 -4.67 -13.86
N LEU A 56 -7.01 -5.73 -13.04
CA LEU A 56 -5.85 -6.00 -12.17
C LEU A 56 -4.57 -6.17 -12.98
N ASP A 57 -4.60 -6.93 -14.07
CA ASP A 57 -3.43 -7.18 -14.90
C ASP A 57 -2.92 -5.88 -15.56
N LEU A 58 -3.81 -5.03 -16.05
CA LEU A 58 -3.46 -3.71 -16.58
C LEU A 58 -2.82 -2.81 -15.51
N LEU A 59 -3.35 -2.80 -14.29
CA LEU A 59 -2.80 -2.03 -13.17
C LEU A 59 -1.43 -2.56 -12.72
N ILE A 60 -1.23 -3.88 -12.73
CA ILE A 60 0.03 -4.53 -12.38
C ILE A 60 1.12 -4.18 -13.40
N VAL A 61 0.81 -4.26 -14.69
CA VAL A 61 1.76 -3.95 -15.77
C VAL A 61 2.14 -2.46 -15.76
N ASN A 62 1.17 -1.57 -15.54
CA ASN A 62 1.35 -0.12 -15.59
C ASN A 62 1.55 0.52 -14.20
N ARG A 63 2.01 -0.25 -13.22
CA ARG A 63 2.20 0.17 -11.82
C ARG A 63 2.94 1.51 -11.60
N PRO A 64 4.02 1.84 -12.35
CA PRO A 64 4.77 3.07 -12.12
C PRO A 64 3.93 4.34 -12.33
N GLU A 65 2.98 4.26 -13.27
CA GLU A 65 2.12 5.39 -13.65
C GLU A 65 0.86 5.49 -12.77
N VAL A 66 0.48 4.39 -12.15
CA VAL A 66 -0.80 4.31 -11.42
C VAL A 66 -0.72 4.96 -10.03
N GLY A 67 0.36 4.73 -9.29
CA GLY A 67 0.54 5.28 -7.95
C GLY A 67 -0.39 4.62 -6.91
N ARG A 68 -1.02 5.43 -6.05
CA ARG A 68 -1.93 4.93 -5.01
C ARG A 68 -3.30 4.61 -5.59
N ILE A 69 -3.76 3.38 -5.38
CA ILE A 69 -5.02 2.87 -5.92
C ILE A 69 -5.91 2.35 -4.79
N ARG A 70 -7.19 2.61 -4.90
CA ARG A 70 -8.23 2.00 -4.07
C ARG A 70 -9.19 1.23 -4.98
N LEU A 71 -9.28 -0.07 -4.78
CA LEU A 71 -10.22 -0.95 -5.46
C LEU A 71 -11.44 -1.15 -4.55
N ILE A 72 -12.63 -0.78 -5.02
CA ILE A 72 -13.89 -0.97 -4.30
C ILE A 72 -14.49 -2.28 -4.80
N THR A 73 -14.53 -3.30 -3.93
CA THR A 73 -15.00 -4.65 -4.27
C THR A 73 -16.40 -4.96 -3.76
N GLY A 74 -17.02 -3.99 -3.07
CA GLY A 74 -18.28 -4.22 -2.36
C GLY A 74 -18.12 -5.05 -1.09
N ARG A 75 -19.15 -5.03 -0.27
CA ARG A 75 -19.20 -5.84 0.97
C ARG A 75 -19.74 -7.26 0.72
N GLY A 76 -20.33 -7.50 -0.46
CA GLY A 76 -21.11 -8.70 -0.74
C GLY A 76 -22.40 -8.71 0.06
N THR A 77 -23.54 -8.62 -0.63
CA THR A 77 -24.84 -8.86 0.03
C THR A 77 -25.13 -10.34 0.02
N PRO A 78 -25.55 -10.95 1.16
CA PRO A 78 -25.86 -12.38 1.24
C PRO A 78 -26.93 -12.84 0.25
N SER A 79 -27.76 -11.90 -0.26
CA SER A 79 -28.87 -12.15 -1.16
C SER A 79 -28.48 -12.55 -2.60
N MET A 80 -27.21 -12.40 -2.99
CA MET A 80 -26.73 -12.65 -4.36
C MET A 80 -25.65 -13.75 -4.46
N GLY A 81 -25.54 -14.62 -3.47
CA GLY A 81 -24.52 -15.67 -3.43
C GLY A 81 -23.15 -15.21 -2.88
N GLU A 82 -22.19 -16.12 -2.87
CA GLU A 82 -20.85 -15.80 -2.34
C GLU A 82 -20.15 -14.69 -3.14
N PRO A 83 -19.57 -13.69 -2.46
CA PRO A 83 -18.84 -12.59 -3.11
C PRO A 83 -17.55 -13.12 -3.76
N LYS A 84 -17.54 -13.30 -5.06
CA LYS A 84 -16.40 -13.88 -5.81
C LYS A 84 -15.30 -12.88 -6.15
N ILE A 85 -15.64 -11.61 -6.35
CA ILE A 85 -14.69 -10.56 -6.77
C ILE A 85 -13.66 -10.27 -5.68
N ARG A 86 -14.09 -10.08 -4.44
CA ARG A 86 -13.22 -9.72 -3.33
C ARG A 86 -12.14 -10.78 -3.04
N PRO A 87 -12.46 -12.08 -2.89
CA PRO A 87 -11.45 -13.12 -2.70
C PRO A 87 -10.42 -13.17 -3.84
N MET A 88 -10.90 -13.08 -5.08
CA MET A 88 -10.04 -13.11 -6.26
C MET A 88 -9.09 -11.90 -6.31
N VAL A 89 -9.58 -10.69 -6.03
CA VAL A 89 -8.74 -9.47 -5.93
C VAL A 89 -7.69 -9.63 -4.85
N HIS A 90 -8.08 -10.18 -3.71
CA HIS A 90 -7.18 -10.39 -2.57
C HIS A 90 -6.07 -11.40 -2.89
N GLU A 91 -6.43 -12.54 -3.43
CA GLU A 91 -5.50 -13.60 -3.83
C GLU A 91 -4.50 -13.09 -4.88
N ARG A 92 -5.01 -12.48 -5.97
CA ARG A 92 -4.17 -11.98 -7.06
C ARG A 92 -3.20 -10.91 -6.60
N LEU A 93 -3.64 -9.97 -5.77
CA LEU A 93 -2.79 -8.90 -5.28
C LEU A 93 -1.78 -9.36 -4.21
N ASN A 94 -2.14 -10.30 -3.35
CA ASN A 94 -1.21 -10.87 -2.38
C ASN A 94 0.01 -11.51 -3.06
N LEU A 95 -0.20 -12.23 -4.15
CA LEU A 95 0.87 -12.88 -4.90
C LEU A 95 1.89 -11.88 -5.47
N VAL A 96 1.44 -10.69 -5.85
CA VAL A 96 2.28 -9.72 -6.58
C VAL A 96 2.66 -8.49 -5.75
N ALA A 97 1.96 -8.18 -4.67
CA ALA A 97 2.17 -6.95 -3.91
C ALA A 97 3.60 -6.80 -3.40
N THR A 98 4.18 -7.86 -2.85
CA THR A 98 5.55 -7.86 -2.33
C THR A 98 6.57 -7.66 -3.46
N ALA A 99 6.41 -8.37 -4.58
CA ALA A 99 7.29 -8.26 -5.74
C ALA A 99 7.23 -6.89 -6.40
N LEU A 100 6.08 -6.22 -6.30
CA LEU A 100 5.83 -4.90 -6.87
C LEU A 100 6.14 -3.74 -5.91
N ASP A 101 6.67 -4.01 -4.72
CA ASP A 101 6.85 -3.00 -3.67
C ASP A 101 5.55 -2.23 -3.35
N TRP A 102 4.43 -2.91 -3.31
CA TRP A 102 3.15 -2.38 -2.88
C TRP A 102 2.80 -2.82 -1.45
N GLN A 103 2.33 -1.88 -0.66
CA GLN A 103 1.66 -2.16 0.61
C GLN A 103 0.16 -2.31 0.35
N MET A 104 -0.38 -3.47 0.69
CA MET A 104 -1.82 -3.73 0.60
C MET A 104 -2.49 -3.44 1.94
N LEU A 105 -3.53 -2.60 1.92
CA LEU A 105 -4.38 -2.28 3.08
C LEU A 105 -5.79 -2.75 2.77
N VAL A 106 -6.23 -3.78 3.48
CA VAL A 106 -7.55 -4.38 3.31
C VAL A 106 -8.53 -3.75 4.28
N LYS A 107 -9.69 -3.31 3.76
CA LYS A 107 -10.82 -2.81 4.53
C LYS A 107 -12.10 -3.54 4.10
N PRO A 108 -13.14 -3.59 4.94
CA PRO A 108 -14.44 -4.09 4.50
C PRO A 108 -14.90 -3.38 3.23
N GLY A 109 -15.06 -4.14 2.12
CA GLY A 109 -15.52 -3.63 0.83
C GLY A 109 -14.48 -2.90 -0.04
N SER A 110 -13.22 -2.80 0.37
CA SER A 110 -12.18 -2.20 -0.47
C SER A 110 -10.77 -2.68 -0.15
N VAL A 111 -9.91 -2.66 -1.16
CA VAL A 111 -8.48 -2.92 -1.05
C VAL A 111 -7.72 -1.69 -1.53
N THR A 112 -6.82 -1.17 -0.72
CA THR A 112 -6.00 -0.01 -1.10
C THR A 112 -4.56 -0.47 -1.29
N LEU A 113 -4.01 -0.20 -2.46
CA LEU A 113 -2.61 -0.41 -2.81
C LEU A 113 -1.86 0.90 -2.67
N ARG A 114 -0.74 0.87 -1.98
CA ARG A 114 0.17 2.01 -1.83
C ARG A 114 1.55 1.60 -2.31
N PRO A 115 2.17 2.34 -3.23
CA PRO A 115 3.58 2.12 -3.55
C PRO A 115 4.41 2.31 -2.27
N MET A 116 5.25 1.35 -1.96
CA MET A 116 6.27 1.52 -0.94
C MET A 116 7.38 2.38 -1.53
N GLY A 117 7.87 3.36 -0.78
CA GLY A 117 8.99 4.19 -1.21
C GLY A 117 10.25 3.36 -1.48
N LYS A 118 11.12 3.86 -2.34
CA LYS A 118 12.41 3.22 -2.64
C LYS A 118 13.22 3.02 -1.35
N ARG A 119 13.88 1.87 -1.23
CA ARG A 119 14.85 1.65 -0.15
C ARG A 119 15.95 2.70 -0.24
N PRO A 120 16.42 3.24 0.89
CA PRO A 120 17.54 4.18 0.86
C PRO A 120 18.76 3.49 0.24
N THR A 121 19.50 4.20 -0.60
CA THR A 121 20.81 3.73 -1.06
C THR A 121 21.75 3.66 0.13
N LEU A 122 22.81 2.83 0.04
CA LEU A 122 23.80 2.69 1.12
C LEU A 122 24.33 4.05 1.59
N LYS A 123 24.64 4.97 0.67
CA LYS A 123 25.09 6.33 1.00
C LYS A 123 24.05 7.10 1.83
N LYS A 124 22.77 7.07 1.43
CA LYS A 124 21.69 7.75 2.16
C LYS A 124 21.43 7.10 3.52
N TRP A 125 21.52 5.79 3.60
CA TRP A 125 21.38 5.04 4.86
C TRP A 125 22.50 5.43 5.82
N LEU A 126 23.74 5.39 5.36
CA LEU A 126 24.93 5.71 6.16
C LEU A 126 24.91 7.17 6.64
N LEU A 127 24.56 8.11 5.75
CA LEU A 127 24.41 9.52 6.12
C LEU A 127 23.37 9.71 7.24
N ARG A 128 22.19 9.10 7.09
CA ARG A 128 21.13 9.16 8.11
C ARG A 128 21.60 8.52 9.41
N PHE A 129 22.24 7.35 9.33
CA PHE A 129 22.75 6.65 10.51
C PHE A 129 23.74 7.53 11.27
N ILE A 130 24.76 8.11 10.61
CA ILE A 130 25.78 8.97 11.24
C ILE A 130 25.14 10.20 11.88
N VAL A 131 24.17 10.84 11.20
CA VAL A 131 23.52 12.05 11.73
C VAL A 131 22.69 11.75 12.97
N PHE A 132 22.02 10.61 13.04
CA PHE A 132 21.06 10.30 14.11
C PHE A 132 21.63 9.42 15.21
N VAL A 133 22.74 8.66 15.00
CA VAL A 133 23.27 7.72 15.98
C VAL A 133 23.70 8.41 17.27
N GLY A 134 24.39 9.55 17.19
CA GLY A 134 24.84 10.29 18.36
C GLY A 134 23.66 10.75 19.24
N PRO A 135 22.78 11.62 18.74
CA PRO A 135 21.65 12.15 19.52
C PRO A 135 20.73 11.05 20.05
N ILE A 136 20.37 10.06 19.25
CA ILE A 136 19.44 9.00 19.67
C ILE A 136 20.09 8.10 20.72
N THR A 137 21.35 7.69 20.52
CA THR A 137 22.06 6.80 21.44
C THR A 137 22.27 7.48 22.80
N VAL A 138 22.68 8.75 22.82
CA VAL A 138 22.85 9.50 24.08
C VAL A 138 21.52 9.67 24.79
N SER A 139 20.45 10.07 24.08
CA SER A 139 19.13 10.22 24.69
C SER A 139 18.61 8.92 25.28
N MET A 140 18.74 7.80 24.56
CA MET A 140 18.34 6.47 25.04
C MET A 140 19.19 6.03 26.23
N ALA A 141 20.51 6.21 26.18
CA ALA A 141 21.41 5.83 27.27
C ALA A 141 21.05 6.54 28.59
N LEU A 142 20.82 7.85 28.54
CA LEU A 142 20.43 8.63 29.70
C LEU A 142 19.05 8.25 30.21
N SER A 143 18.06 8.07 29.33
CA SER A 143 16.70 7.67 29.70
C SER A 143 16.69 6.30 30.39
N PHE A 144 17.40 5.32 29.86
CA PHE A 144 17.47 3.99 30.47
C PHE A 144 18.31 3.97 31.78
N GLN A 145 19.33 4.80 31.86
CA GLN A 145 20.10 4.99 33.11
C GLN A 145 19.22 5.51 34.25
N ASP A 146 18.34 6.49 33.95
CA ASP A 146 17.43 7.06 34.95
C ASP A 146 16.32 6.06 35.34
N LEU A 147 15.78 5.31 34.37
CA LEU A 147 14.77 4.29 34.59
C LEU A 147 15.27 3.10 35.43
N ALA A 148 16.54 2.75 35.29
CA ALA A 148 17.11 1.60 36.01
C ALA A 148 17.33 1.84 37.52
N GLY A 149 17.24 3.09 37.97
CA GLY A 149 17.45 3.46 39.37
C GLY A 149 18.89 3.31 39.85
N SER A 150 19.11 3.61 41.15
CA SER A 150 20.47 3.73 41.71
C SER A 150 21.29 2.43 41.73
N GLY A 151 20.62 1.27 41.80
CA GLY A 151 21.30 -0.04 41.87
C GLY A 151 21.73 -0.65 40.51
N ALA A 152 21.18 -0.14 39.37
CA ALA A 152 21.41 -0.72 38.06
C ALA A 152 21.74 0.33 36.99
N ARG A 153 22.20 1.50 37.39
CA ARG A 153 22.48 2.66 36.49
C ARG A 153 23.39 2.32 35.32
N GLU A 154 24.48 1.63 35.60
CA GLU A 154 25.47 1.25 34.58
C GLU A 154 24.86 0.28 33.54
N GLN A 155 24.11 -0.71 34.03
CA GLN A 155 23.44 -1.67 33.15
C GLN A 155 22.37 -0.99 32.29
N GLY A 156 21.60 -0.05 32.88
CA GLY A 156 20.65 0.78 32.14
C GLY A 156 21.30 1.61 31.05
N PHE A 157 22.44 2.23 31.36
CA PHE A 157 23.21 2.99 30.36
C PHE A 157 23.63 2.14 29.15
N TYR A 158 24.25 0.97 29.38
CA TYR A 158 24.66 0.08 28.28
C TYR A 158 23.47 -0.43 27.48
N PHE A 159 22.38 -0.79 28.14
CA PHE A 159 21.16 -1.18 27.45
C PHE A 159 20.62 -0.06 26.57
N GLY A 160 20.61 1.18 27.06
CA GLY A 160 20.19 2.36 26.32
C GLY A 160 21.06 2.63 25.09
N VAL A 161 22.38 2.44 25.20
CA VAL A 161 23.32 2.55 24.07
C VAL A 161 22.99 1.54 22.98
N ILE A 162 22.82 0.27 23.34
CA ILE A 162 22.51 -0.79 22.38
C ILE A 162 21.15 -0.52 21.71
N ALA A 163 20.13 -0.19 22.51
CA ALA A 163 18.80 0.14 21.99
C ALA A 163 18.83 1.35 21.05
N GLY A 164 19.59 2.40 21.38
CA GLY A 164 19.77 3.59 20.55
C GLY A 164 20.40 3.28 19.19
N ILE A 165 21.44 2.44 19.16
CA ILE A 165 22.10 2.02 17.90
C ILE A 165 21.11 1.22 17.03
N ILE A 166 20.38 0.26 17.62
CA ILE A 166 19.40 -0.55 16.89
C ILE A 166 18.28 0.34 16.33
N LEU A 167 17.72 1.22 17.15
CA LEU A 167 16.67 2.15 16.75
C LEU A 167 17.12 3.06 15.62
N THR A 168 18.35 3.59 15.70
CA THR A 168 18.93 4.42 14.63
C THR A 168 19.08 3.64 13.33
N GLY A 169 19.54 2.38 13.38
CA GLY A 169 19.62 1.51 12.21
C GLY A 169 18.27 1.29 11.53
N LEU A 170 17.22 1.07 12.33
CA LEU A 170 15.84 0.93 11.85
C LEU A 170 15.34 2.23 11.21
N LEU A 171 15.56 3.38 11.86
CA LEU A 171 15.17 4.69 11.33
C LEU A 171 15.92 5.05 10.04
N ALA A 172 17.21 4.76 9.96
CA ALA A 172 18.01 4.97 8.76
C ALA A 172 17.52 4.11 7.58
N SER A 173 16.96 2.94 7.86
CA SER A 173 16.38 2.02 6.88
C SER A 173 14.99 2.42 6.41
N TYR A 174 14.38 3.45 7.01
CA TYR A 174 13.02 3.85 6.68
C TYR A 174 12.89 4.29 5.22
N ARG A 175 11.91 3.70 4.53
CA ARG A 175 11.61 4.02 3.14
C ARG A 175 10.86 5.36 3.06
N GLN A 176 11.40 6.32 2.31
CA GLN A 176 10.67 7.54 2.00
C GLN A 176 9.47 7.21 1.11
N ARG A 177 8.29 7.65 1.52
CA ARG A 177 7.11 7.58 0.66
C ARG A 177 7.37 8.44 -0.57
N SER A 178 7.21 7.86 -1.77
CA SER A 178 7.08 8.66 -2.98
C SER A 178 5.78 9.48 -2.84
N ALA A 179 5.93 10.79 -2.92
CA ALA A 179 4.81 11.72 -2.94
C ALA A 179 3.91 11.48 -4.16
#